data_6c72d28e001a0b8661a4462961fe8e81
#
_entry.id   6c72d28e001a0b8661a4462961fe8e81
#
_cell.length_a   1.000
_cell.length_b   1.000
_cell.length_c   1.000
_cell.angle_alpha   90.00
_cell.angle_beta   90.00
_cell.angle_gamma   90.00
#
_symmetry.space_group_name_H-M   'P 1'
#
loop_
_entity.id
_entity.type
_entity.pdbx_description
1 polymer ?
#
loop_
_entity_poly.entity_id
_entity_poly.type
_entity_poly.pdbx_seq_one_letter_code
_entity_poly.pdbx_strand_id
1 'polypeptide(L)'
;MQTIVNCGILVCAVFLMISGIVLSQHIFAFLGISSGANFARIARMLASHWYFLFMSLHIGLHAGMLSRHIAAKHQRTAETKTGTSIQSIRLQTIMLYTLLAGICTYGLYAFISRGVWRYLILQQQFFFLDMEKGYLIFFTDYTAIIVMFAACARYGAKLMVRKNE
;
A
#
# COMPACT_ATOMS: atom_id res chain seq x y z
N MET A 1 -4.73 1.47 16.09
CA MET A 1 -4.14 1.05 14.81
C MET A 1 -4.03 2.20 13.80
N GLN A 2 -5.10 2.97 13.54
CA GLN A 2 -5.05 4.13 12.61
C GLN A 2 -3.99 5.16 13.00
N THR A 3 -3.90 5.52 14.28
CA THR A 3 -2.94 6.50 14.79
C THR A 3 -1.48 6.07 14.53
N ILE A 4 -1.17 4.79 14.72
CA ILE A 4 0.18 4.24 14.47
C ILE A 4 0.53 4.34 12.99
N VAL A 5 -0.39 3.97 12.10
CA VAL A 5 -0.18 4.04 10.65
C VAL A 5 -0.01 5.50 10.21
N ASN A 6 -0.84 6.42 10.71
CA ASN A 6 -0.73 7.85 10.39
C ASN A 6 0.59 8.46 10.89
N CYS A 7 1.01 8.12 12.12
CA CYS A 7 2.32 8.50 12.63
C CYS A 7 3.46 7.95 11.74
N GLY A 8 3.39 6.69 11.34
CA GLY A 8 4.37 6.09 10.44
C GLY A 8 4.47 6.82 9.10
N ILE A 9 3.33 7.18 8.50
CA ILE A 9 3.28 7.97 7.26
C ILE A 9 3.95 9.33 7.45
N LEU A 10 3.61 10.04 8.55
CA LEU A 10 4.16 11.36 8.83
C LEU A 10 5.67 11.30 9.02
N VAL A 11 6.16 10.36 9.82
CA VAL A 11 7.61 10.17 10.06
C VAL A 11 8.34 9.87 8.75
N CYS A 12 7.83 8.93 7.94
CA CYS A 12 8.44 8.62 6.64
C CYS A 12 8.41 9.81 5.69
N ALA A 13 7.32 10.59 5.66
CA ALA A 13 7.22 11.78 4.82
C ALA A 13 8.24 12.85 5.22
N VAL A 14 8.44 13.09 6.51
CA VAL A 14 9.45 14.02 7.03
C VAL A 14 10.86 13.55 6.64
N PHE A 15 11.16 12.25 6.81
CA PHE A 15 12.44 11.70 6.38
C PHE A 15 12.67 11.83 4.87
N LEU A 16 11.64 11.61 4.05
CA LEU A 16 11.72 11.79 2.60
C LEU A 16 11.97 13.25 2.22
N MET A 17 11.34 14.20 2.91
CA MET A 17 11.57 15.64 2.71
C MET A 17 13.00 16.00 3.07
N ILE A 18 13.47 15.67 4.28
CA ILE A 18 14.81 15.99 4.75
C ILE A 18 15.87 15.37 3.83
N SER A 19 15.73 14.08 3.50
CA SER A 19 16.67 13.41 2.60
C SER A 19 16.64 14.00 1.19
N GLY A 20 15.48 14.46 0.71
CA GLY A 20 15.34 15.15 -0.56
C GLY A 20 16.08 16.49 -0.58
N ILE A 21 15.97 17.27 0.51
CA ILE A 21 16.70 18.52 0.68
C ILE A 21 18.21 18.24 0.70
N VAL A 22 18.67 17.26 1.48
CA VAL A 22 20.09 16.88 1.58
C VAL A 22 20.66 16.38 0.25
N LEU A 23 19.87 15.68 -0.58
CA LEU A 23 20.30 15.22 -1.89
C LEU A 23 20.19 16.29 -2.99
N SER A 24 19.54 17.41 -2.73
CA SER A 24 19.41 18.51 -3.70
C SER A 24 20.77 19.19 -3.91
N GLN A 25 21.39 18.93 -5.06
CA GLN A 25 22.69 19.51 -5.44
C GLN A 25 22.65 21.06 -5.50
N HIS A 26 21.49 21.66 -5.72
CA HIS A 26 21.35 23.10 -5.84
C HIS A 26 21.36 23.82 -4.49
N ILE A 27 20.86 23.18 -3.43
CA ILE A 27 20.79 23.80 -2.10
C ILE A 27 22.10 23.59 -1.31
N PHE A 28 22.75 22.44 -1.48
CA PHE A 28 23.94 22.07 -0.68
C PHE A 28 25.28 22.20 -1.39
N ALA A 29 25.30 22.52 -2.70
CA ALA A 29 26.55 22.92 -3.38
C ALA A 29 27.23 24.10 -2.68
N PHE A 30 26.43 24.98 -2.07
CA PHE A 30 26.92 26.13 -1.27
C PHE A 30 27.52 25.71 0.08
N LEU A 31 27.10 24.60 0.68
CA LEU A 31 27.53 24.16 2.01
C LEU A 31 28.68 23.13 2.01
N GLY A 32 29.08 22.60 0.86
CA GLY A 32 30.24 21.69 0.74
C GLY A 32 30.11 20.36 1.52
N ILE A 33 28.89 19.97 1.93
CA ILE A 33 28.65 18.79 2.75
C ILE A 33 28.56 17.56 1.85
N SER A 34 29.68 16.96 1.49
CA SER A 34 29.75 15.69 0.76
C SER A 34 29.62 14.45 1.68
N SER A 35 29.87 14.61 2.97
CA SER A 35 29.99 13.51 3.92
C SER A 35 28.67 12.79 4.27
N GLY A 36 27.49 13.39 4.02
CA GLY A 36 26.18 12.82 4.37
C GLY A 36 25.38 12.22 3.21
N ALA A 37 25.83 12.35 1.97
CA ALA A 37 25.07 11.99 0.79
C ALA A 37 24.75 10.48 0.70
N ASN A 38 25.66 9.61 1.12
CA ASN A 38 25.45 8.17 1.12
C ASN A 38 24.39 7.75 2.15
N PHE A 39 24.45 8.32 3.35
CA PHE A 39 23.45 8.08 4.38
C PHE A 39 22.07 8.57 3.93
N ALA A 40 21.99 9.76 3.34
CA ALA A 40 20.75 10.33 2.84
C ALA A 40 20.12 9.48 1.71
N ARG A 41 20.92 8.86 0.85
CA ARG A 41 20.43 7.92 -0.19
C ARG A 41 19.82 6.67 0.42
N ILE A 42 20.52 6.04 1.37
CA ILE A 42 20.05 4.83 2.06
C ILE A 42 18.79 5.14 2.86
N ALA A 43 18.77 6.23 3.62
CA ALA A 43 17.63 6.67 4.41
C ALA A 43 16.40 6.96 3.52
N ARG A 44 16.61 7.63 2.38
CA ARG A 44 15.53 7.90 1.41
C ARG A 44 14.95 6.63 0.82
N MET A 45 15.80 5.66 0.45
CA MET A 45 15.35 4.40 -0.10
C MET A 45 14.54 3.60 0.93
N LEU A 46 15.02 3.51 2.17
CA LEU A 46 14.32 2.86 3.27
C LEU A 46 12.98 3.54 3.53
N ALA A 47 13.00 4.87 3.71
CA ALA A 47 11.79 5.65 4.01
C ALA A 47 10.75 5.55 2.90
N SER A 48 11.13 5.47 1.62
CA SER A 48 10.20 5.33 0.50
C SER A 48 9.46 3.99 0.51
N HIS A 49 10.15 2.89 0.84
CA HIS A 49 9.53 1.56 0.91
C HIS A 49 8.63 1.41 2.14
N TRP A 50 9.04 1.95 3.30
CA TRP A 50 8.19 2.00 4.48
C TRP A 50 6.98 2.92 4.28
N TYR A 51 7.16 4.06 3.62
CA TYR A 51 6.06 4.94 3.25
C TYR A 51 5.05 4.24 2.34
N PHE A 52 5.52 3.51 1.34
CA PHE A 52 4.68 2.71 0.45
C PHE A 52 3.86 1.66 1.24
N LEU A 53 4.48 0.98 2.19
CA LEU A 53 3.82 0.00 3.06
C LEU A 53 2.76 0.67 3.94
N PHE A 54 3.10 1.75 4.65
CA PHE A 54 2.16 2.47 5.50
C PHE A 54 1.00 3.07 4.71
N MET A 55 1.24 3.60 3.52
CA MET A 55 0.17 4.09 2.63
C MET A 55 -0.76 2.97 2.20
N SER A 56 -0.23 1.79 1.89
CA SER A 56 -1.05 0.62 1.54
C SER A 56 -1.94 0.18 2.71
N LEU A 57 -1.39 0.16 3.93
CA LEU A 57 -2.15 -0.12 5.16
C LEU A 57 -3.22 0.96 5.44
N HIS A 58 -2.88 2.23 5.24
CA HIS A 58 -3.80 3.36 5.40
C HIS A 58 -5.01 3.25 4.47
N ILE A 59 -4.77 2.98 3.19
CA ILE A 59 -5.82 2.73 2.20
C ILE A 59 -6.73 1.60 2.67
N GLY A 60 -6.18 0.50 3.18
CA GLY A 60 -6.93 -0.64 3.69
C GLY A 60 -7.84 -0.31 4.87
N LEU A 61 -7.33 0.49 5.82
CA LEU A 61 -8.11 0.94 6.98
C LEU A 61 -9.27 1.84 6.56
N HIS A 62 -9.06 2.74 5.59
CA HIS A 62 -10.10 3.63 5.08
C HIS A 62 -11.05 2.97 4.07
N ALA A 63 -10.62 1.92 3.37
CA ALA A 63 -11.46 1.17 2.42
C ALA A 63 -12.73 0.59 3.07
N GLY A 64 -12.70 0.31 4.37
CA GLY A 64 -13.87 -0.11 5.13
C GLY A 64 -14.97 0.95 5.19
N MET A 65 -14.60 2.21 5.32
CA MET A 65 -15.51 3.35 5.36
C MET A 65 -16.11 3.59 3.95
N LEU A 66 -15.26 3.58 2.93
CA LEU A 66 -15.66 3.77 1.54
C LEU A 66 -16.60 2.66 1.06
N SER A 67 -16.32 1.40 1.40
CA SER A 67 -17.19 0.27 1.01
C SER A 67 -18.58 0.33 1.65
N ARG A 68 -18.71 0.83 2.88
CA ARG A 68 -20.01 1.07 3.52
C ARG A 68 -20.81 2.14 2.78
N HIS A 69 -20.17 3.23 2.35
CA HIS A 69 -20.84 4.29 1.58
C HIS A 69 -21.29 3.78 0.20
N ILE A 70 -20.47 2.99 -0.48
CA ILE A 70 -20.81 2.40 -1.77
C ILE A 70 -21.96 1.38 -1.61
N ALA A 71 -21.90 0.53 -0.59
CA ALA A 71 -22.96 -0.45 -0.30
C ALA A 71 -24.29 0.23 0.02
N ALA A 72 -24.30 1.28 0.84
CA ALA A 72 -25.48 2.06 1.16
C ALA A 72 -26.09 2.74 -0.08
N LYS A 73 -25.24 3.27 -0.96
CA LYS A 73 -25.71 3.85 -2.23
C LYS A 73 -26.30 2.79 -3.17
N HIS A 74 -25.70 1.60 -3.23
CA HIS A 74 -26.21 0.49 -4.04
C HIS A 74 -27.54 -0.06 -3.51
N GLN A 75 -27.72 -0.14 -2.18
CA GLN A 75 -29.00 -0.54 -1.58
C GLN A 75 -30.12 0.44 -1.94
N ARG A 76 -29.90 1.75 -1.85
CA ARG A 76 -30.87 2.75 -2.26
C ARG A 76 -31.25 2.66 -3.74
N THR A 77 -30.30 2.27 -4.60
CA THR A 77 -30.57 2.08 -6.04
C THR A 77 -31.24 0.73 -6.34
N ALA A 78 -31.01 -0.29 -5.50
CA ALA A 78 -31.62 -1.62 -5.64
C ALA A 78 -33.09 -1.64 -5.16
N GLU A 79 -33.45 -0.84 -4.17
CA GLU A 79 -34.87 -0.69 -3.75
C GLU A 79 -35.75 -0.13 -4.87
N THR A 80 -35.17 0.58 -5.84
CA THR A 80 -35.90 1.11 -7.00
C THR A 80 -36.02 0.09 -8.15
N LYS A 81 -35.28 -1.03 -8.11
CA LYS A 81 -35.32 -2.11 -9.09
C LYS A 81 -35.82 -3.41 -8.45
N THR A 82 -37.09 -3.55 -8.34
CA THR A 82 -37.79 -4.78 -7.97
C THR A 82 -37.34 -5.95 -8.85
N GLY A 83 -36.64 -6.95 -8.29
CA GLY A 83 -36.44 -8.22 -8.98
C GLY A 83 -35.03 -8.85 -8.92
N THR A 84 -34.07 -8.29 -8.19
CA THR A 84 -32.76 -8.97 -8.08
C THR A 84 -32.84 -10.08 -7.05
N SER A 85 -32.80 -11.33 -7.51
CA SER A 85 -32.83 -12.54 -6.67
C SER A 85 -31.69 -12.49 -5.63
N ILE A 86 -31.97 -12.83 -4.38
CA ILE A 86 -30.99 -12.96 -3.26
C ILE A 86 -29.83 -13.88 -3.68
N GLN A 87 -30.06 -14.81 -4.56
CA GLN A 87 -29.08 -15.74 -5.11
C GLN A 87 -28.03 -15.02 -5.97
N SER A 88 -28.40 -14.00 -6.75
CA SER A 88 -27.45 -13.22 -7.57
C SER A 88 -26.52 -12.34 -6.72
N ILE A 89 -27.03 -11.79 -5.60
CA ILE A 89 -26.23 -10.98 -4.66
C ILE A 89 -25.18 -11.87 -3.96
N ARG A 90 -25.58 -13.08 -3.55
CA ARG A 90 -24.66 -14.04 -2.92
C ARG A 90 -23.55 -14.47 -3.89
N LEU A 91 -23.91 -14.74 -5.15
CA LEU A 91 -22.96 -15.13 -6.18
C LEU A 91 -21.94 -14.02 -6.48
N GLN A 92 -22.39 -12.77 -6.61
CA GLN A 92 -21.53 -11.61 -6.80
C GLN A 92 -20.57 -11.41 -5.63
N THR A 93 -21.04 -11.62 -4.40
CA THR A 93 -20.21 -11.51 -3.20
C THR A 93 -19.12 -12.58 -3.18
N ILE A 94 -19.44 -13.82 -3.50
CA ILE A 94 -18.47 -14.92 -3.58
C ILE A 94 -17.45 -14.65 -4.68
N MET A 95 -17.89 -14.22 -5.86
CA MET A 95 -16.99 -13.84 -6.97
C MET A 95 -16.00 -12.73 -6.58
N LEU A 96 -16.48 -11.73 -5.84
CA LEU A 96 -15.63 -10.64 -5.36
C LEU A 96 -14.56 -11.12 -4.36
N TYR A 97 -14.93 -12.01 -3.43
CA TYR A 97 -13.98 -12.57 -2.47
C TYR A 97 -12.97 -13.51 -3.13
N THR A 98 -13.35 -14.31 -4.11
CA THR A 98 -12.43 -15.16 -4.86
C THR A 98 -11.45 -14.34 -5.71
N LEU A 99 -11.95 -13.28 -6.36
CA LEU A 99 -11.11 -12.35 -7.10
C LEU A 99 -10.10 -11.66 -6.17
N LEU A 100 -10.55 -11.16 -5.01
CA LEU A 100 -9.68 -10.52 -4.02
C LEU A 100 -8.61 -11.49 -3.51
N ALA A 101 -8.98 -12.74 -3.22
CA ALA A 101 -8.04 -13.77 -2.80
C ALA A 101 -7.00 -14.08 -3.89
N GLY A 102 -7.40 -14.11 -5.16
CA GLY A 102 -6.50 -14.26 -6.30
C GLY A 102 -5.50 -13.10 -6.42
N ILE A 103 -5.97 -11.86 -6.27
CA ILE A 103 -5.11 -10.67 -6.29
C ILE A 103 -4.14 -10.67 -5.08
N CYS A 104 -4.61 -11.09 -3.89
CA CYS A 104 -3.74 -11.17 -2.71
C CYS A 104 -2.64 -12.23 -2.85
N THR A 105 -2.96 -13.40 -3.41
CA THR A 105 -1.95 -14.44 -3.70
C THR A 105 -0.95 -14.00 -4.74
N TYR A 106 -1.40 -13.33 -5.80
CA TYR A 106 -0.51 -12.72 -6.79
C TYR A 106 0.34 -11.61 -6.19
N GLY A 107 -0.22 -10.75 -5.35
CA GLY A 107 0.50 -9.69 -4.63
C GLY A 107 1.59 -10.24 -3.71
N LEU A 108 1.34 -11.37 -3.03
CA LEU A 108 2.35 -12.06 -2.23
C LEU A 108 3.49 -12.61 -3.09
N TYR A 109 3.15 -13.24 -4.22
CA TYR A 109 4.13 -13.69 -5.19
C TYR A 109 4.98 -12.53 -5.73
N ALA A 110 4.35 -11.43 -6.13
CA ALA A 110 5.02 -10.22 -6.61
C ALA A 110 5.93 -9.60 -5.54
N PHE A 111 5.47 -9.54 -4.29
CA PHE A 111 6.26 -9.03 -3.15
C PHE A 111 7.56 -9.82 -2.95
N ILE A 112 7.50 -11.14 -3.04
CA ILE A 112 8.67 -12.03 -2.91
C ILE A 112 9.54 -11.95 -4.16
N SER A 113 8.95 -12.06 -5.36
CA SER A 113 9.63 -12.07 -6.65
C SER A 113 10.38 -10.76 -6.93
N ARG A 114 9.78 -9.61 -6.62
CA ARG A 114 10.41 -8.29 -6.75
C ARG A 114 11.38 -7.97 -5.61
N GLY A 115 11.49 -8.83 -4.60
CA GLY A 115 12.40 -8.65 -3.48
C GLY A 115 12.13 -7.40 -2.63
N VAL A 116 10.88 -6.91 -2.59
CA VAL A 116 10.51 -5.70 -1.83
C VAL A 116 10.88 -5.83 -0.36
N TRP A 117 10.81 -7.03 0.21
CA TRP A 117 11.22 -7.31 1.58
C TRP A 117 12.70 -7.01 1.86
N ARG A 118 13.59 -7.19 0.85
CA ARG A 118 15.03 -6.89 0.98
C ARG A 118 15.29 -5.41 1.17
N TYR A 119 14.49 -4.57 0.51
CA TYR A 119 14.57 -3.11 0.67
C TYR A 119 14.08 -2.65 2.04
N LEU A 120 13.07 -3.32 2.61
CA LEU A 120 12.55 -3.02 3.94
C LEU A 120 13.56 -3.35 5.07
N ILE A 121 14.45 -4.36 4.85
CA ILE A 121 15.44 -4.83 5.82
C ILE A 121 16.85 -4.25 5.52
N LEU A 122 16.99 -3.34 4.56
CA LEU A 122 18.28 -2.77 4.14
C LEU A 122 19.30 -3.78 3.59
N GLN A 123 18.86 -4.93 3.13
CA GLN A 123 19.75 -5.90 2.47
C GLN A 123 20.20 -5.45 1.08
N GLN A 124 19.49 -4.53 0.47
CA GLN A 124 19.79 -4.01 -0.86
C GLN A 124 19.82 -2.48 -0.80
N GLN A 125 20.97 -1.89 -1.17
CA GLN A 125 21.21 -0.45 -1.09
C GLN A 125 20.94 0.30 -2.41
N PHE A 126 20.74 -0.44 -3.51
CA PHE A 126 20.47 0.12 -4.83
C PHE A 126 19.16 -0.41 -5.36
N PHE A 127 18.32 0.51 -5.81
CA PHE A 127 17.08 0.15 -6.49
C PHE A 127 17.35 -0.05 -7.98
N PHE A 128 17.34 -1.31 -8.41
CA PHE A 128 17.37 -1.65 -9.83
C PHE A 128 15.93 -1.69 -10.35
N LEU A 129 15.62 -0.76 -11.24
CA LEU A 129 14.34 -0.75 -11.94
C LEU A 129 14.39 -1.84 -13.02
N ASP A 130 13.98 -3.06 -12.65
CA ASP A 130 13.87 -4.18 -13.59
C ASP A 130 12.66 -3.98 -14.49
N MET A 131 12.88 -3.36 -15.65
CA MET A 131 11.89 -3.12 -16.69
C MET A 131 11.95 -4.12 -17.84
N GLU A 132 12.75 -5.18 -17.74
CA GLU A 132 12.88 -6.19 -18.79
C GLU A 132 11.52 -6.83 -19.16
N LYS A 133 10.61 -6.92 -18.20
CA LYS A 133 9.25 -7.45 -18.38
C LYS A 133 8.20 -6.42 -18.82
N GLY A 134 8.61 -5.18 -19.05
CA GLY A 134 7.72 -4.09 -19.47
C GLY A 134 7.04 -3.32 -18.32
N TYR A 135 6.69 -2.08 -18.60
CA TYR A 135 6.10 -1.15 -17.62
C TYR A 135 4.76 -1.63 -17.05
N LEU A 136 3.91 -2.25 -17.86
CA LEU A 136 2.57 -2.71 -17.45
C LEU A 136 2.65 -3.79 -16.35
N ILE A 137 3.57 -4.74 -16.49
CA ILE A 137 3.76 -5.81 -15.50
C ILE A 137 4.28 -5.21 -14.19
N PHE A 138 5.21 -4.26 -14.27
CA PHE A 138 5.73 -3.56 -13.11
C PHE A 138 4.61 -2.88 -12.31
N PHE A 139 3.77 -2.09 -12.97
CA PHE A 139 2.65 -1.40 -12.30
C PHE A 139 1.62 -2.38 -11.75
N THR A 140 1.35 -3.49 -12.45
CA THR A 140 0.43 -4.52 -12.00
C THR A 140 0.93 -5.19 -10.72
N ASP A 141 2.22 -5.52 -10.65
CA ASP A 141 2.85 -6.13 -9.49
C ASP A 141 2.75 -5.22 -8.26
N TYR A 142 3.12 -3.94 -8.39
CA TYR A 142 3.04 -3.00 -7.28
C TYR A 142 1.61 -2.69 -6.87
N THR A 143 0.67 -2.64 -7.81
CA THR A 143 -0.76 -2.47 -7.50
C THR A 143 -1.29 -3.68 -6.74
N ALA A 144 -0.92 -4.90 -7.13
CA ALA A 144 -1.32 -6.12 -6.42
C ALA A 144 -0.75 -6.16 -4.99
N ILE A 145 0.49 -5.69 -4.79
CA ILE A 145 1.10 -5.57 -3.46
C ILE A 145 0.31 -4.58 -2.59
N ILE A 146 -0.09 -3.41 -3.13
CA ILE A 146 -0.93 -2.44 -2.41
C ILE A 146 -2.25 -3.08 -1.98
N VAL A 147 -2.95 -3.75 -2.89
CA VAL A 147 -4.24 -4.40 -2.60
C VAL A 147 -4.08 -5.48 -1.53
N MET A 148 -3.00 -6.27 -1.59
CA MET A 148 -2.69 -7.29 -0.58
C MET A 148 -2.53 -6.67 0.81
N PHE A 149 -1.68 -5.65 0.97
CA PHE A 149 -1.47 -4.99 2.27
C PHE A 149 -2.73 -4.26 2.75
N ALA A 150 -3.50 -3.64 1.85
CA ALA A 150 -4.77 -3.01 2.17
C ALA A 150 -5.80 -4.04 2.67
N ALA A 151 -5.88 -5.21 2.04
CA ALA A 151 -6.73 -6.31 2.49
C ALA A 151 -6.29 -6.81 3.88
N CYS A 152 -4.99 -7.03 4.10
CA CYS A 152 -4.45 -7.43 5.40
C CYS A 152 -4.79 -6.43 6.51
N ALA A 153 -4.66 -5.12 6.25
CA ALA A 153 -5.00 -4.07 7.21
C ALA A 153 -6.49 -4.08 7.56
N ARG A 154 -7.35 -4.21 6.56
CA ARG A 154 -8.80 -4.26 6.73
C ARG A 154 -9.26 -5.46 7.54
N TYR A 155 -8.76 -6.65 7.21
CA TYR A 155 -9.11 -7.88 7.94
C TYR A 155 -8.51 -7.89 9.33
N GLY A 156 -7.27 -7.43 9.51
CA GLY A 156 -6.62 -7.30 10.81
C GLY A 156 -7.37 -6.34 11.73
N ALA A 157 -7.80 -5.18 11.23
CA ALA A 157 -8.61 -4.24 12.00
C ALA A 157 -9.95 -4.85 12.42
N LYS A 158 -10.61 -5.62 11.54
CA LYS A 158 -11.87 -6.29 11.84
C LYS A 158 -11.71 -7.35 12.94
N LEU A 159 -10.62 -8.11 12.92
CA LEU A 159 -10.32 -9.12 13.94
C LEU A 159 -10.03 -8.50 15.30
N MET A 160 -9.34 -7.35 15.35
CA MET A 160 -9.06 -6.65 16.61
C MET A 160 -10.33 -6.11 17.27
N VAL A 161 -11.27 -5.57 16.49
CA VAL A 161 -12.55 -5.08 17.02
C VAL A 161 -13.36 -6.23 17.61
N ARG A 162 -13.43 -7.36 16.92
CA ARG A 162 -14.18 -8.55 17.39
C ARG A 162 -13.61 -9.19 18.65
N LYS A 163 -12.32 -9.00 18.94
CA LYS A 163 -11.69 -9.55 20.16
C LYS A 163 -11.95 -8.69 21.41
N ASN A 164 -12.35 -7.46 21.22
CA ASN A 164 -12.63 -6.51 22.32
C ASN A 164 -14.12 -6.39 22.65
N GLU A 165 -14.99 -7.14 21.97
CA GLU A 165 -16.40 -7.38 22.32
C GLU A 165 -16.52 -8.70 23.09
#